data_fd4ed97ec039b657aec5b228c37812f4
#
_entry.id   fd4ed97ec039b657aec5b228c37812f4
#
_cell.length_a   1.000
_cell.length_b   1.000
_cell.length_c   1.000
_cell.angle_alpha   90.00
_cell.angle_beta   90.00
_cell.angle_gamma   90.00
#
_symmetry.space_group_name_H-M   'P 1'
#
loop_
_entity.id
_entity.type
_entity.pdbx_description
1 polymer ?
#
loop_
_entity_poly.entity_id
_entity_poly.type
_entity_poly.pdbx_seq_one_letter_code
_entity_poly.pdbx_strand_id
1 'polypeptide(L)'
;MKLCETYFNVESSGNCDPRKDPHGELKTQNVLTVMGTDIDQLKEDFGLDSQQLKEKIAEIQRILYAERQKRPRPHLDDKILTSWNGLMISGYAVSGMALQNPDFVKRAVKAAEFLQKHMFHQENHSLLRSVYTEGSEVKQLEDPIHGFADDYAFLIRGLLDLYEATFEAKWVEWADKLQKKQNQLFWDTAGNF
;
A
#
# COMPACT_ATOMS: atom_id res chain seq x y z
N MET A 1 -0.46 -32.67 11.71
CA MET A 1 -0.63 -31.72 12.82
C MET A 1 0.69 -31.26 13.37
N LYS A 2 1.55 -32.17 13.90
CA LYS A 2 2.88 -31.78 14.47
C LYS A 2 3.77 -30.93 13.56
N LEU A 3 3.90 -31.24 12.27
CA LEU A 3 4.71 -30.44 11.34
C LEU A 3 4.22 -28.97 11.26
N CYS A 4 2.90 -28.75 11.24
CA CYS A 4 2.31 -27.41 11.24
C CYS A 4 2.65 -26.65 12.54
N GLU A 5 2.50 -27.31 13.68
CA GLU A 5 2.78 -26.74 15.00
C GLU A 5 4.25 -26.35 15.12
N THR A 6 5.17 -27.24 14.75
CA THR A 6 6.62 -26.96 14.79
C THR A 6 7.02 -25.87 13.80
N TYR A 7 6.53 -25.93 12.55
CA TYR A 7 6.88 -24.96 11.52
C TYR A 7 6.42 -23.54 11.85
N PHE A 8 5.21 -23.39 12.43
CA PHE A 8 4.64 -22.10 12.79
C PHE A 8 4.80 -21.71 14.25
N ASN A 9 5.63 -22.44 15.01
CA ASN A 9 5.90 -22.20 16.43
C ASN A 9 4.63 -22.13 17.28
N VAL A 10 3.72 -23.07 17.08
CA VAL A 10 2.45 -23.12 17.83
C VAL A 10 2.68 -23.79 19.19
N GLU A 11 2.28 -23.13 20.26
CA GLU A 11 2.35 -23.61 21.63
C GLU A 11 0.99 -23.78 22.26
N SER A 12 0.81 -24.77 23.13
CA SER A 12 -0.46 -25.04 23.81
C SER A 12 -0.90 -23.88 24.72
N SER A 13 0.05 -23.12 25.26
CA SER A 13 -0.19 -21.95 26.11
C SER A 13 -0.33 -20.63 25.34
N GLY A 14 -0.16 -20.66 24.01
CA GLY A 14 0.06 -19.48 23.18
C GLY A 14 1.52 -19.04 23.13
N ASN A 15 1.95 -18.53 21.98
CA ASN A 15 3.34 -18.13 21.71
C ASN A 15 3.56 -16.61 21.73
N CYS A 16 2.55 -15.83 22.08
CA CYS A 16 2.70 -14.38 22.16
C CYS A 16 3.37 -13.98 23.47
N ASP A 17 4.48 -13.22 23.36
CA ASP A 17 5.15 -12.64 24.52
C ASP A 17 4.26 -11.54 25.13
N PRO A 18 3.83 -11.68 26.41
CA PRO A 18 2.97 -10.69 27.06
C PRO A 18 3.55 -9.25 27.07
N ARG A 19 4.88 -9.14 26.98
CA ARG A 19 5.55 -7.83 26.91
C ARG A 19 5.35 -7.12 25.58
N LYS A 20 4.97 -7.87 24.52
CA LYS A 20 4.67 -7.37 23.18
C LYS A 20 3.16 -7.21 22.92
N ASP A 21 2.35 -7.51 23.91
CA ASP A 21 0.89 -7.41 23.87
C ASP A 21 0.39 -6.46 24.98
N PRO A 22 0.56 -5.14 24.82
CA PRO A 22 0.25 -4.15 25.86
C PRO A 22 -1.24 -4.10 26.21
N HIS A 23 -2.11 -4.58 25.32
CA HIS A 23 -3.57 -4.62 25.54
C HIS A 23 -4.07 -5.97 26.02
N GLY A 24 -3.22 -7.01 26.04
CA GLY A 24 -3.58 -8.36 26.46
C GLY A 24 -4.56 -9.10 25.53
N GLU A 25 -4.64 -8.69 24.28
CA GLU A 25 -5.59 -9.25 23.29
C GLU A 25 -5.14 -10.62 22.76
N LEU A 26 -3.85 -10.88 22.81
CA LEU A 26 -3.24 -12.12 22.30
C LEU A 26 -2.89 -13.12 23.41
N LYS A 27 -3.37 -12.90 24.63
CA LYS A 27 -3.14 -13.78 25.75
C LYS A 27 -3.66 -15.20 25.43
N THR A 28 -2.79 -16.21 25.60
CA THR A 28 -3.07 -17.61 25.24
C THR A 28 -3.33 -17.89 23.75
N GLN A 29 -3.09 -16.89 22.90
CA GLN A 29 -3.23 -17.02 21.44
C GLN A 29 -1.89 -17.38 20.78
N ASN A 30 -1.96 -17.99 19.60
CA ASN A 30 -0.80 -18.26 18.78
C ASN A 30 -0.75 -17.30 17.58
N VAL A 31 0.39 -16.64 17.44
CA VAL A 31 0.74 -15.90 16.22
C VAL A 31 1.57 -16.83 15.34
N LEU A 32 1.06 -17.20 14.17
CA LEU A 32 1.78 -18.11 13.27
C LEU A 32 3.02 -17.42 12.70
N THR A 33 4.19 -17.89 13.08
CA THR A 33 5.48 -17.32 12.67
C THR A 33 6.47 -18.42 12.34
N VAL A 34 7.35 -18.17 11.37
CA VAL A 34 8.49 -19.03 11.03
C VAL A 34 9.80 -18.49 11.59
N MET A 35 9.73 -17.46 12.42
CA MET A 35 10.91 -16.81 13.00
C MET A 35 11.57 -17.76 14.00
N GLY A 36 12.85 -18.09 13.77
CA GLY A 36 13.59 -19.05 14.61
C GLY A 36 13.38 -20.52 14.25
N THR A 37 12.57 -20.85 13.24
CA THR A 37 12.39 -22.23 12.79
C THR A 37 13.63 -22.69 12.00
N ASP A 38 14.29 -23.73 12.48
CA ASP A 38 15.38 -24.37 11.76
C ASP A 38 14.82 -25.35 10.72
N ILE A 39 14.98 -25.00 9.44
CA ILE A 39 14.44 -25.78 8.32
C ILE A 39 15.20 -27.10 8.14
N ASP A 40 16.49 -27.14 8.41
CA ASP A 40 17.30 -28.35 8.25
C ASP A 40 16.97 -29.35 9.37
N GLN A 41 16.87 -28.86 10.60
CA GLN A 41 16.41 -29.69 11.72
C GLN A 41 14.98 -30.21 11.48
N LEU A 42 14.09 -29.37 10.92
CA LEU A 42 12.72 -29.78 10.61
C LEU A 42 12.68 -30.93 9.57
N LYS A 43 13.56 -30.90 8.56
CA LYS A 43 13.68 -31.98 7.58
C LYS A 43 14.11 -33.28 8.24
N GLU A 44 15.09 -33.20 9.11
CA GLU A 44 15.58 -34.38 9.86
C GLU A 44 14.50 -34.95 10.77
N ASP A 45 13.84 -34.12 11.58
CA ASP A 45 12.83 -34.54 12.55
C ASP A 45 11.61 -35.23 11.88
N PHE A 46 11.27 -34.83 10.67
CA PHE A 46 10.11 -35.36 9.93
C PHE A 46 10.49 -36.32 8.80
N GLY A 47 11.79 -36.59 8.58
CA GLY A 47 12.27 -37.47 7.53
C GLY A 47 11.90 -37.02 6.13
N LEU A 48 11.94 -35.71 5.87
CA LEU A 48 11.53 -35.09 4.62
C LEU A 48 12.72 -34.52 3.86
N ASP A 49 12.72 -34.63 2.54
CA ASP A 49 13.59 -33.84 1.70
C ASP A 49 13.04 -32.43 1.51
N SER A 50 13.83 -31.53 0.88
CA SER A 50 13.46 -30.13 0.67
C SER A 50 12.21 -29.95 -0.17
N GLN A 51 12.01 -30.81 -1.16
CA GLN A 51 10.85 -30.74 -2.05
C GLN A 51 9.58 -31.23 -1.33
N GLN A 52 9.68 -32.33 -0.61
CA GLN A 52 8.58 -32.88 0.19
C GLN A 52 8.14 -31.92 1.29
N LEU A 53 9.10 -31.26 1.98
CA LEU A 53 8.78 -30.26 2.98
C LEU A 53 8.03 -29.07 2.35
N LYS A 54 8.52 -28.54 1.23
CA LYS A 54 7.88 -27.43 0.50
C LYS A 54 6.44 -27.76 0.10
N GLU A 55 6.20 -28.96 -0.43
CA GLU A 55 4.87 -29.42 -0.81
C GLU A 55 3.92 -29.53 0.38
N LYS A 56 4.38 -30.11 1.49
CA LYS A 56 3.61 -30.23 2.73
C LYS A 56 3.29 -28.87 3.35
N ILE A 57 4.24 -27.92 3.35
CA ILE A 57 4.02 -26.58 3.84
C ILE A 57 2.99 -25.85 2.95
N ALA A 58 3.10 -25.97 1.63
CA ALA A 58 2.11 -25.38 0.71
C ALA A 58 0.70 -25.98 0.92
N GLU A 59 0.59 -27.25 1.22
CA GLU A 59 -0.70 -27.88 1.57
C GLU A 59 -1.25 -27.32 2.89
N ILE A 60 -0.42 -27.26 3.94
CA ILE A 60 -0.80 -26.69 5.24
C ILE A 60 -1.26 -25.24 5.05
N GLN A 61 -0.54 -24.42 4.30
CA GLN A 61 -0.91 -23.03 4.03
C GLN A 61 -2.27 -22.93 3.33
N ARG A 62 -2.56 -23.81 2.35
CA ARG A 62 -3.88 -23.84 1.70
C ARG A 62 -5.01 -24.17 2.67
N ILE A 63 -4.79 -25.13 3.56
CA ILE A 63 -5.79 -25.52 4.57
C ILE A 63 -6.04 -24.36 5.54
N LEU A 64 -4.97 -23.77 6.08
CA LEU A 64 -5.04 -22.63 7.01
C LEU A 64 -5.71 -21.42 6.35
N TYR A 65 -5.39 -21.15 5.08
CA TYR A 65 -6.00 -20.07 4.32
C TYR A 65 -7.50 -20.30 4.11
N ALA A 66 -7.90 -21.50 3.72
CA ALA A 66 -9.31 -21.86 3.56
C ALA A 66 -10.10 -21.71 4.87
N GLU A 67 -9.51 -22.09 6.00
CA GLU A 67 -10.12 -21.90 7.32
C GLU A 67 -10.22 -20.40 7.69
N ARG A 68 -9.17 -19.64 7.43
CA ARG A 68 -9.17 -18.18 7.67
C ARG A 68 -10.24 -17.46 6.84
N GLN A 69 -10.52 -17.90 5.61
CA GLN A 69 -11.54 -17.26 4.76
C GLN A 69 -12.97 -17.38 5.31
N LYS A 70 -13.22 -18.30 6.25
CA LYS A 70 -14.53 -18.42 6.92
C LYS A 70 -14.77 -17.35 8.00
N ARG A 71 -13.70 -16.67 8.44
CA ARG A 71 -13.78 -15.63 9.47
C ARG A 71 -14.30 -14.32 8.87
N PRO A 72 -15.00 -13.48 9.64
CA PRO A 72 -15.31 -12.13 9.22
C PRO A 72 -14.01 -11.40 8.82
N ARG A 73 -14.04 -10.75 7.67
CA ARG A 73 -12.88 -9.96 7.23
C ARG A 73 -12.79 -8.67 8.04
N PRO A 74 -11.59 -8.21 8.38
CA PRO A 74 -11.39 -6.86 8.91
C PRO A 74 -11.96 -5.83 7.94
N HIS A 75 -12.36 -4.68 8.47
CA HIS A 75 -12.72 -3.54 7.63
C HIS A 75 -11.54 -3.17 6.73
N LEU A 76 -11.83 -2.97 5.45
CA LEU A 76 -10.85 -2.45 4.50
C LEU A 76 -10.85 -0.92 4.62
N ASP A 77 -9.73 -0.32 4.98
CA ASP A 77 -9.53 1.13 4.79
C ASP A 77 -9.27 1.37 3.30
N ASP A 78 -10.29 1.78 2.59
CA ASP A 78 -10.29 2.00 1.14
C ASP A 78 -10.02 3.45 0.75
N LYS A 79 -9.50 4.22 1.70
CA LYS A 79 -9.12 5.61 1.50
C LYS A 79 -8.06 5.77 0.41
N ILE A 80 -8.32 6.65 -0.55
CA ILE A 80 -7.40 7.02 -1.60
C ILE A 80 -6.84 8.40 -1.27
N LEU A 81 -5.53 8.47 -0.99
CA LEU A 81 -4.83 9.70 -0.63
C LEU A 81 -4.06 10.27 -1.82
N THR A 82 -4.19 11.57 -2.08
CA THR A 82 -3.50 12.25 -3.18
C THR A 82 -1.98 12.15 -3.06
N SER A 83 -1.42 12.47 -1.89
CA SER A 83 0.03 12.42 -1.65
C SER A 83 0.64 11.04 -1.90
N TRP A 84 0.02 9.99 -1.38
CA TRP A 84 0.54 8.64 -1.55
C TRP A 84 0.45 8.14 -2.99
N ASN A 85 -0.60 8.51 -3.69
CA ASN A 85 -0.72 8.22 -5.12
C ASN A 85 0.30 9.01 -5.93
N GLY A 86 0.58 10.28 -5.58
CA GLY A 86 1.64 11.07 -6.18
C GLY A 86 3.01 10.38 -6.08
N LEU A 87 3.39 9.88 -4.90
CA LEU A 87 4.60 9.10 -4.69
C LEU A 87 4.62 7.81 -5.51
N MET A 88 3.48 7.12 -5.59
CA MET A 88 3.38 5.87 -6.33
C MET A 88 3.43 6.07 -7.85
N ILE A 89 2.86 7.17 -8.35
CA ILE A 89 2.97 7.59 -9.77
C ILE A 89 4.45 7.79 -10.11
N SER A 90 5.21 8.54 -9.28
CA SER A 90 6.66 8.70 -9.41
C SER A 90 7.37 7.34 -9.44
N GLY A 91 7.12 6.49 -8.45
CA GLY A 91 7.73 5.16 -8.35
C GLY A 91 7.49 4.29 -9.58
N TYR A 92 6.27 4.24 -10.08
CA TYR A 92 5.93 3.49 -11.29
C TYR A 92 6.52 4.09 -12.57
N ALA A 93 6.52 5.42 -12.72
CA ALA A 93 7.11 6.11 -13.87
C ALA A 93 8.62 5.84 -13.97
N VAL A 94 9.36 6.11 -12.89
CA VAL A 94 10.80 5.89 -12.81
C VAL A 94 11.18 4.42 -12.99
N SER A 95 10.47 3.51 -12.29
CA SER A 95 10.71 2.07 -12.43
C SER A 95 10.39 1.57 -13.85
N GLY A 96 9.34 2.11 -14.47
CA GLY A 96 8.94 1.77 -15.84
C GLY A 96 10.02 2.13 -16.85
N MET A 97 10.64 3.29 -16.71
CA MET A 97 11.78 3.70 -17.53
C MET A 97 13.02 2.83 -17.27
N ALA A 98 13.41 2.69 -16.00
CA ALA A 98 14.63 1.98 -15.61
C ALA A 98 14.60 0.49 -16.01
N LEU A 99 13.46 -0.16 -15.87
CA LEU A 99 13.25 -1.59 -16.18
C LEU A 99 12.74 -1.83 -17.61
N GLN A 100 12.55 -0.77 -18.39
CA GLN A 100 11.94 -0.83 -19.73
C GLN A 100 10.59 -1.59 -19.72
N ASN A 101 9.80 -1.36 -18.68
CA ASN A 101 8.51 -2.02 -18.49
C ASN A 101 7.35 -1.05 -18.74
N PRO A 102 6.72 -1.11 -19.94
CA PRO A 102 5.64 -0.19 -20.30
C PRO A 102 4.37 -0.36 -19.44
N ASP A 103 4.17 -1.51 -18.80
CA ASP A 103 2.99 -1.72 -17.97
C ASP A 103 3.07 -0.94 -16.65
N PHE A 104 4.26 -0.65 -16.16
CA PHE A 104 4.44 0.25 -15.02
C PHE A 104 4.07 1.69 -15.40
N VAL A 105 4.54 2.17 -16.55
CA VAL A 105 4.17 3.50 -17.05
C VAL A 105 2.65 3.61 -17.25
N LYS A 106 2.00 2.61 -17.84
CA LYS A 106 0.54 2.58 -17.99
C LYS A 106 -0.20 2.64 -16.64
N ARG A 107 0.34 2.02 -15.60
CA ARG A 107 -0.25 2.10 -14.25
C ARG A 107 -0.13 3.52 -13.67
N ALA A 108 1.02 4.17 -13.84
CA ALA A 108 1.22 5.56 -13.44
C ALA A 108 0.25 6.51 -14.17
N VAL A 109 0.10 6.35 -15.49
CA VAL A 109 -0.88 7.11 -16.29
C VAL A 109 -2.29 6.95 -15.75
N LYS A 110 -2.75 5.71 -15.54
CA LYS A 110 -4.10 5.44 -15.01
C LYS A 110 -4.33 6.06 -13.63
N ALA A 111 -3.33 6.00 -12.76
CA ALA A 111 -3.42 6.62 -11.43
C ALA A 111 -3.50 8.15 -11.53
N ALA A 112 -2.70 8.78 -12.38
CA ALA A 112 -2.74 10.22 -12.61
C ALA A 112 -4.09 10.66 -13.20
N GLU A 113 -4.61 9.96 -14.20
CA GLU A 113 -5.93 10.22 -14.78
C GLU A 113 -7.07 10.05 -13.74
N PHE A 114 -6.97 9.07 -12.87
CA PHE A 114 -7.91 8.89 -11.77
C PHE A 114 -7.91 10.09 -10.81
N LEU A 115 -6.73 10.54 -10.37
CA LEU A 115 -6.62 11.72 -9.51
C LEU A 115 -7.14 12.98 -10.20
N GLN A 116 -6.82 13.17 -11.48
CA GLN A 116 -7.30 14.31 -12.25
C GLN A 116 -8.83 14.35 -12.34
N LYS A 117 -9.45 13.18 -12.49
CA LYS A 117 -10.91 13.07 -12.61
C LYS A 117 -11.65 13.23 -11.29
N HIS A 118 -11.11 12.68 -10.19
CA HIS A 118 -11.86 12.51 -8.94
C HIS A 118 -11.39 13.42 -7.81
N MET A 119 -10.16 13.96 -7.88
CA MET A 119 -9.54 14.69 -6.78
C MET A 119 -9.05 16.09 -7.17
N PHE A 120 -9.17 16.48 -8.43
CA PHE A 120 -8.74 17.78 -8.92
C PHE A 120 -9.94 18.61 -9.38
N HIS A 121 -10.07 19.82 -8.85
CA HIS A 121 -11.08 20.80 -9.27
C HIS A 121 -10.54 21.69 -10.37
N GLN A 122 -11.07 21.54 -11.58
CA GLN A 122 -10.61 22.27 -12.78
C GLN A 122 -10.79 23.79 -12.67
N GLU A 123 -11.83 24.25 -11.98
CA GLU A 123 -12.19 25.68 -11.92
C GLU A 123 -11.19 26.49 -11.08
N ASN A 124 -10.74 25.95 -9.98
CA ASN A 124 -9.89 26.65 -9.01
C ASN A 124 -8.52 26.00 -8.79
N HIS A 125 -8.24 24.92 -9.52
CA HIS A 125 -7.01 24.12 -9.46
C HIS A 125 -6.69 23.54 -8.07
N SER A 126 -7.69 23.38 -7.21
CA SER A 126 -7.49 22.77 -5.90
C SER A 126 -7.51 21.26 -5.95
N LEU A 127 -6.82 20.63 -4.99
CA LEU A 127 -6.84 19.19 -4.77
C LEU A 127 -7.69 18.83 -3.56
N LEU A 128 -8.29 17.65 -3.59
CA LEU A 128 -8.77 16.97 -2.41
C LEU A 128 -7.63 16.13 -1.82
N ARG A 129 -7.61 16.01 -0.48
CA ARG A 129 -6.68 15.12 0.20
C ARG A 129 -7.03 13.66 0.00
N SER A 130 -8.32 13.34 0.18
CA SER A 130 -8.78 11.94 0.12
C SER A 130 -10.16 11.81 -0.49
N VAL A 131 -10.39 10.66 -1.11
CA VAL A 131 -11.70 10.13 -1.47
C VAL A 131 -11.80 8.69 -0.99
N TYR A 132 -13.01 8.14 -0.98
CA TYR A 132 -13.30 6.77 -0.55
C TYR A 132 -13.96 6.00 -1.68
N THR A 133 -14.04 4.69 -1.56
CA THR A 133 -14.80 3.86 -2.50
C THR A 133 -15.98 3.21 -1.79
N GLU A 134 -17.12 3.14 -2.46
CA GLU A 134 -18.25 2.32 -2.05
C GLU A 134 -18.61 1.40 -3.21
N GLY A 135 -18.18 0.15 -3.11
CA GLY A 135 -18.25 -0.79 -4.23
C GLY A 135 -17.37 -0.34 -5.39
N SER A 136 -17.94 0.02 -6.53
CA SER A 136 -17.24 0.54 -7.72
C SER A 136 -17.27 2.07 -7.85
N GLU A 137 -17.97 2.77 -6.95
CA GLU A 137 -18.14 4.22 -7.02
C GLU A 137 -17.14 4.95 -6.12
N VAL A 138 -16.65 6.10 -6.60
CA VAL A 138 -15.82 7.01 -5.80
C VAL A 138 -16.73 7.98 -5.07
N LYS A 139 -16.58 8.05 -3.76
CA LYS A 139 -17.35 8.95 -2.91
C LYS A 139 -16.46 9.97 -2.21
N GLN A 140 -16.99 11.17 -2.07
CA GLN A 140 -16.42 12.22 -1.25
C GLN A 140 -17.17 12.27 0.08
N LEU A 141 -16.52 12.77 1.11
CA LEU A 141 -17.19 13.15 2.35
C LEU A 141 -18.17 14.33 2.08
N GLU A 142 -19.18 14.49 2.93
CA GLU A 142 -20.07 15.69 2.88
C GLU A 142 -19.26 16.98 2.98
N ASP A 143 -18.26 17.00 3.88
CA ASP A 143 -17.24 18.05 3.96
C ASP A 143 -15.90 17.52 3.42
N PRO A 144 -15.58 17.74 2.14
CA PRO A 144 -14.37 17.24 1.53
C PRO A 144 -13.10 17.83 2.16
N ILE A 145 -12.13 16.99 2.47
CA ILE A 145 -10.85 17.46 3.00
C ILE A 145 -10.01 17.98 1.83
N HIS A 146 -9.69 19.28 1.87
CA HIS A 146 -8.80 19.90 0.89
C HIS A 146 -7.37 19.40 1.03
N GLY A 147 -6.64 19.37 -0.09
CA GLY A 147 -5.26 18.94 -0.16
C GLY A 147 -4.34 19.84 0.67
N PHE A 148 -3.39 19.19 1.37
CA PHE A 148 -2.33 19.83 2.14
C PHE A 148 -1.11 20.06 1.24
N ALA A 149 -0.08 20.72 1.74
CA ALA A 149 1.13 21.03 0.98
C ALA A 149 1.82 19.78 0.42
N ASP A 150 1.82 18.67 1.16
CA ASP A 150 2.37 17.38 0.75
C ASP A 150 1.59 16.74 -0.40
N ASP A 151 0.26 16.91 -0.45
CA ASP A 151 -0.56 16.41 -1.54
C ASP A 151 -0.18 17.07 -2.88
N TYR A 152 0.02 18.39 -2.87
CA TYR A 152 0.50 19.12 -4.05
C TYR A 152 1.93 18.72 -4.40
N ALA A 153 2.86 18.76 -3.44
CA ALA A 153 4.27 18.53 -3.70
C ALA A 153 4.53 17.13 -4.29
N PHE A 154 3.94 16.09 -3.70
CA PHE A 154 4.17 14.72 -4.15
C PHE A 154 3.46 14.41 -5.48
N LEU A 155 2.27 14.99 -5.72
CA LEU A 155 1.62 14.82 -7.01
C LEU A 155 2.38 15.57 -8.11
N ILE A 156 2.84 16.81 -7.88
CA ILE A 156 3.67 17.55 -8.82
C ILE A 156 4.91 16.74 -9.20
N ARG A 157 5.62 16.19 -8.21
CA ARG A 157 6.78 15.32 -8.46
C ARG A 157 6.41 14.12 -9.32
N GLY A 158 5.33 13.42 -8.98
CA GLY A 158 4.84 12.28 -9.75
C GLY A 158 4.52 12.60 -11.20
N LEU A 159 3.90 13.78 -11.44
CA LEU A 159 3.56 14.25 -12.79
C LEU A 159 4.79 14.61 -13.62
N LEU A 160 5.82 15.18 -13.00
CA LEU A 160 7.09 15.46 -13.70
C LEU A 160 7.80 14.17 -14.10
N ASP A 161 7.91 13.20 -13.19
CA ASP A 161 8.49 11.88 -13.51
C ASP A 161 7.65 11.15 -14.58
N LEU A 162 6.32 11.31 -14.56
CA LEU A 162 5.43 10.74 -15.56
C LEU A 162 5.59 11.41 -16.93
N TYR A 163 5.83 12.73 -16.95
CA TYR A 163 6.19 13.44 -18.17
C TYR A 163 7.48 12.89 -18.77
N GLU A 164 8.52 12.70 -17.98
CA GLU A 164 9.79 12.11 -18.44
C GLU A 164 9.61 10.69 -19.02
N ALA A 165 8.68 9.91 -18.49
CA ALA A 165 8.39 8.56 -18.95
C ALA A 165 7.50 8.49 -20.21
N THR A 166 6.69 9.52 -20.47
CA THR A 166 5.69 9.49 -21.57
C THR A 166 5.90 10.55 -22.64
N PHE A 167 6.60 11.63 -22.33
CA PHE A 167 6.73 12.87 -23.12
C PHE A 167 5.37 13.55 -23.46
N GLU A 168 4.31 13.25 -22.69
CA GLU A 168 3.01 13.88 -22.86
C GLU A 168 2.95 15.21 -22.11
N ALA A 169 2.89 16.34 -22.82
CA ALA A 169 2.92 17.70 -22.27
C ALA A 169 1.81 17.98 -21.24
N LYS A 170 0.65 17.28 -21.34
CA LYS A 170 -0.47 17.42 -20.40
C LYS A 170 -0.06 17.25 -18.93
N TRP A 171 0.95 16.43 -18.63
CA TRP A 171 1.40 16.18 -17.27
C TRP A 171 2.16 17.36 -16.69
N VAL A 172 3.06 17.95 -17.46
CA VAL A 172 3.81 19.16 -17.06
C VAL A 172 2.88 20.38 -16.96
N GLU A 173 1.91 20.49 -17.85
CA GLU A 173 0.90 21.56 -17.80
C GLU A 173 0.04 21.46 -16.54
N TRP A 174 -0.33 20.24 -16.15
CA TRP A 174 -1.07 20.04 -14.91
C TRP A 174 -0.21 20.29 -13.68
N ALA A 175 1.04 19.84 -13.68
CA ALA A 175 1.99 20.14 -12.62
C ALA A 175 2.20 21.64 -12.40
N ASP A 176 2.30 22.43 -13.47
CA ASP A 176 2.40 23.90 -13.40
C ASP A 176 1.16 24.56 -12.75
N LYS A 177 -0.05 24.09 -13.11
CA LYS A 177 -1.30 24.57 -12.49
C LYS A 177 -1.30 24.27 -10.99
N LEU A 178 -0.89 23.06 -10.60
CA LEU A 178 -0.82 22.65 -9.19
C LEU A 178 0.26 23.45 -8.44
N GLN A 179 1.42 23.70 -9.05
CA GLN A 179 2.49 24.49 -8.43
C GLN A 179 2.05 25.93 -8.17
N LYS A 180 1.37 26.55 -9.13
CA LYS A 180 0.80 27.89 -8.96
C LYS A 180 -0.20 27.93 -7.82
N LYS A 181 -1.07 26.91 -7.73
CA LYS A 181 -2.04 26.77 -6.65
C LYS A 181 -1.39 26.53 -5.29
N GLN A 182 -0.39 25.65 -5.24
CA GLN A 182 0.39 25.39 -4.03
C GLN A 182 1.01 26.69 -3.48
N ASN A 183 1.63 27.49 -4.35
CA ASN A 183 2.22 28.76 -3.96
C ASN A 183 1.16 29.73 -3.41
N GLN A 184 -0.04 29.78 -4.02
CA GLN A 184 -1.13 30.63 -3.51
C GLN A 184 -1.59 30.23 -2.12
N LEU A 185 -1.60 28.93 -1.81
CA LEU A 185 -2.16 28.41 -0.56
C LEU A 185 -1.15 28.40 0.59
N PHE A 186 0.11 28.13 0.29
CA PHE A 186 1.10 27.77 1.31
C PHE A 186 2.33 28.66 1.33
N TRP A 187 2.47 29.64 0.42
CA TRP A 187 3.61 30.55 0.44
C TRP A 187 3.48 31.53 1.61
N ASP A 188 4.51 31.58 2.45
CA ASP A 188 4.59 32.57 3.52
C ASP A 188 5.09 33.92 2.97
N THR A 189 4.18 34.89 2.87
CA THR A 189 4.50 36.25 2.41
C THR A 189 5.24 37.08 3.47
N ALA A 190 5.22 36.65 4.74
CA ALA A 190 5.92 37.32 5.83
C ALA A 190 7.41 36.96 5.90
N GLY A 191 7.86 35.93 5.18
CA GLY A 191 9.27 35.57 5.06
C GLY A 191 9.91 35.05 6.37
N ASN A 192 9.13 34.36 7.19
CA ASN A 192 9.58 33.84 8.50
C ASN A 192 10.24 32.44 8.39
N PHE A 193 11.04 32.21 7.36
CA PHE A 193 11.88 31.03 7.23
C PHE A 193 13.34 31.42 7.15
#